data_da9b668e4ca5b183453fdf5775f97078
#
_entry.id   da9b668e4ca5b183453fdf5775f97078
#
_cell.length_a   1.000
_cell.length_b   1.000
_cell.length_c   1.000
_cell.angle_alpha   90.00
_cell.angle_beta   90.00
_cell.angle_gamma   90.00
#
_symmetry.space_group_name_H-M   'P 1'
#
loop_
_entity.id
_entity.type
_entity.pdbx_description
1 polymer ?
#
loop_
_entity_poly.entity_id
_entity_poly.type
_entity_poly.pdbx_seq_one_letter_code
_entity_poly.pdbx_strand_id
1 'polypeptide(L)'
;MTNTPFAVRLTVIDTPGFGDYVNNRDSWQPIIEFLDDQHESYMLQEQQPRRTEKIDLRVHACLYFIRPTGHSLKPLDIEVMKKLCTRVNLIPVVAKADTLTPTDLAKFKQRVCVYATPLPQNFCLLYPDPCRHRRPEHQDLHSPS
;
A
#
# COMPACT_ATOMS: atom_id res chain seq x y z
N MET A 1 21.50 8.48 -30.68
CA MET A 1 21.00 7.69 -29.55
C MET A 1 19.73 6.99 -30.01
N THR A 2 19.82 5.70 -30.31
CA THR A 2 18.70 4.88 -30.79
C THR A 2 17.79 4.60 -29.61
N ASN A 3 16.61 5.20 -29.61
CA ASN A 3 15.57 4.97 -28.63
C ASN A 3 14.96 3.57 -28.92
N THR A 4 15.55 2.52 -28.37
CA THR A 4 14.96 1.17 -28.45
C THR A 4 13.70 1.15 -27.62
N PRO A 5 12.49 0.93 -28.20
CA PRO A 5 11.27 0.81 -27.43
C PRO A 5 11.39 -0.43 -26.53
N PHE A 6 11.29 -0.24 -25.21
CA PHE A 6 11.18 -1.36 -24.30
C PHE A 6 9.69 -1.68 -24.09
N ALA A 7 9.36 -2.97 -24.09
CA ALA A 7 8.01 -3.44 -23.81
C ALA A 7 7.92 -3.88 -22.35
N VAL A 8 6.90 -3.40 -21.65
CA VAL A 8 6.60 -3.83 -20.28
C VAL A 8 5.35 -4.69 -20.31
N ARG A 9 5.42 -5.88 -19.71
CA ARG A 9 4.23 -6.73 -19.48
C ARG A 9 3.64 -6.34 -18.13
N LEU A 10 2.43 -5.82 -18.12
CA LEU A 10 1.66 -5.55 -16.92
C LEU A 10 0.61 -6.63 -16.74
N THR A 11 0.58 -7.28 -15.57
CA THR A 11 -0.49 -8.18 -15.16
C THR A 11 -1.28 -7.50 -14.04
N VAL A 12 -2.58 -7.41 -14.21
CA VAL A 12 -3.50 -6.83 -13.21
C VAL A 12 -4.40 -7.95 -12.70
N ILE A 13 -4.48 -8.07 -11.38
CA ILE A 13 -5.35 -9.03 -10.69
C ILE A 13 -6.42 -8.24 -9.97
N ASP A 14 -7.68 -8.48 -10.33
CA ASP A 14 -8.83 -7.92 -9.64
C ASP A 14 -9.26 -8.83 -8.49
N THR A 15 -9.66 -8.26 -7.38
CA THR A 15 -10.11 -8.99 -6.21
C THR A 15 -11.56 -8.67 -5.89
N PRO A 16 -12.36 -9.64 -5.39
CA PRO A 16 -13.69 -9.34 -4.89
C PRO A 16 -13.63 -8.24 -3.81
N GLY A 17 -14.58 -7.30 -3.89
CA GLY A 17 -14.69 -6.25 -2.87
C GLY A 17 -15.01 -6.82 -1.49
N PHE A 18 -14.43 -6.25 -0.45
CA PHE A 18 -14.75 -6.59 0.94
C PHE A 18 -15.13 -5.32 1.72
N GLY A 19 -15.80 -5.50 2.84
CA GLY A 19 -16.21 -4.38 3.69
C GLY A 19 -17.70 -4.00 3.62
N ASP A 20 -18.46 -4.59 2.71
CA ASP A 20 -19.90 -4.35 2.56
C ASP A 20 -20.77 -5.46 3.20
N TYR A 21 -20.13 -6.50 3.76
CA TYR A 21 -20.83 -7.58 4.47
C TYR A 21 -21.11 -7.23 5.93
N VAL A 22 -22.11 -7.88 6.52
CA VAL A 22 -22.45 -7.75 7.95
C VAL A 22 -21.28 -8.23 8.84
N ASN A 23 -20.60 -9.27 8.40
CA ASN A 23 -19.39 -9.76 9.06
C ASN A 23 -18.21 -9.71 8.08
N ASN A 24 -17.33 -8.76 8.30
CA ASN A 24 -16.11 -8.57 7.48
C ASN A 24 -14.84 -9.12 8.16
N ARG A 25 -15.03 -9.90 9.23
CA ARG A 25 -13.90 -10.50 9.93
C ARG A 25 -13.16 -11.43 8.98
N ASP A 26 -11.86 -11.23 8.85
CA ASP A 26 -10.96 -12.01 8.01
C ASP A 26 -11.32 -12.07 6.50
N SER A 27 -12.19 -11.16 6.01
CA SER A 27 -12.57 -11.09 4.59
C SER A 27 -11.41 -10.77 3.65
N TRP A 28 -10.31 -10.24 4.18
CA TRP A 28 -9.06 -9.95 3.49
C TRP A 28 -8.08 -11.14 3.48
N GLN A 29 -8.35 -12.18 4.27
CA GLN A 29 -7.46 -13.34 4.43
C GLN A 29 -7.11 -14.04 3.10
N PRO A 30 -8.05 -14.28 2.16
CA PRO A 30 -7.73 -14.90 0.87
C PRO A 30 -6.71 -14.10 0.04
N ILE A 31 -6.71 -12.78 0.18
CA ILE A 31 -5.73 -11.91 -0.52
C ILE A 31 -4.34 -12.12 0.06
N ILE A 32 -4.24 -12.21 1.38
CA ILE A 32 -2.97 -12.47 2.07
C ILE A 32 -2.41 -13.84 1.68
N GLU A 33 -3.25 -14.87 1.72
CA GLU A 33 -2.87 -16.24 1.34
C GLU A 33 -2.37 -16.27 -0.11
N PHE A 34 -3.08 -15.64 -1.03
CA PHE A 34 -2.64 -15.53 -2.41
C PHE A 34 -1.25 -14.87 -2.54
N LEU A 35 -1.00 -13.78 -1.81
CA LEU A 35 0.29 -13.09 -1.83
C LEU A 35 1.41 -14.00 -1.30
N ASP A 36 1.15 -14.68 -0.19
CA ASP A 36 2.11 -15.57 0.44
C ASP A 36 2.41 -16.78 -0.47
N ASP A 37 1.41 -17.37 -1.13
CA ASP A 37 1.56 -18.47 -2.09
C ASP A 37 2.41 -18.06 -3.31
N GLN A 38 2.23 -16.86 -3.84
CA GLN A 38 3.05 -16.37 -4.95
C GLN A 38 4.51 -16.18 -4.54
N HIS A 39 4.76 -15.71 -3.33
CA HIS A 39 6.11 -15.59 -2.78
C HIS A 39 6.74 -16.96 -2.56
N GLU A 40 6.03 -17.91 -1.97
CA GLU A 40 6.52 -19.27 -1.73
C GLU A 40 6.84 -19.98 -3.06
N SER A 41 5.95 -19.89 -4.04
CA SER A 41 6.16 -20.46 -5.38
C SER A 41 7.43 -19.93 -6.04
N TYR A 42 7.70 -18.62 -5.89
CA TYR A 42 8.93 -18.03 -6.41
C TYR A 42 10.16 -18.54 -5.67
N MET A 43 10.12 -18.63 -4.34
CA MET A 43 11.23 -19.14 -3.52
C MET A 43 11.56 -20.61 -3.83
N LEU A 44 10.53 -21.43 -4.05
CA LEU A 44 10.70 -22.82 -4.46
C LEU A 44 11.41 -22.94 -5.83
N GLN A 45 11.07 -22.07 -6.80
CA GLN A 45 11.77 -22.02 -8.09
C GLN A 45 13.24 -21.61 -7.93
N GLU A 46 13.56 -20.74 -6.97
CA GLU A 46 14.94 -20.32 -6.68
C GLU A 46 15.82 -21.45 -6.14
N GLN A 47 15.23 -22.40 -5.42
CA GLN A 47 15.94 -23.54 -4.84
C GLN A 47 16.24 -24.64 -5.87
N GLN A 48 15.62 -24.59 -7.06
CA GLN A 48 15.86 -25.62 -8.09
C GLN A 48 17.23 -25.45 -8.75
N PRO A 49 17.93 -26.59 -9.05
CA PRO A 49 19.25 -26.54 -9.68
C PRO A 49 19.24 -25.92 -11.10
N ARG A 50 18.14 -26.09 -11.84
CA ARG A 50 17.94 -25.52 -13.18
C ARG A 50 17.15 -24.23 -13.07
N ARG A 51 17.84 -23.09 -13.23
CA ARG A 51 17.27 -21.74 -13.10
C ARG A 51 16.89 -21.09 -14.43
N THR A 52 16.75 -21.85 -15.51
CA THR A 52 16.67 -21.33 -16.88
C THR A 52 15.31 -20.75 -17.27
N GLU A 53 14.22 -21.10 -16.58
CA GLU A 53 12.86 -20.67 -16.92
C GLU A 53 12.09 -20.24 -15.66
N LYS A 54 12.56 -19.20 -15.00
CA LYS A 54 11.85 -18.66 -13.84
C LYS A 54 10.66 -17.81 -14.29
N ILE A 55 9.50 -18.15 -13.77
CA ILE A 55 8.29 -17.36 -13.93
C ILE A 55 8.07 -16.58 -12.63
N ASP A 56 8.24 -15.27 -12.69
CA ASP A 56 7.95 -14.39 -11.56
C ASP A 56 6.49 -13.94 -11.62
N LEU A 57 5.67 -14.51 -10.74
CA LEU A 57 4.25 -14.18 -10.56
C LEU A 57 4.00 -13.40 -9.26
N ARG A 58 5.05 -12.95 -8.59
CA ARG A 58 4.90 -12.17 -7.37
C ARG A 58 4.16 -10.87 -7.63
N VAL A 59 3.32 -10.49 -6.69
CA VAL A 59 2.64 -9.20 -6.73
C VAL A 59 3.61 -8.11 -6.27
N HIS A 60 3.91 -7.16 -7.14
CA HIS A 60 4.88 -6.09 -6.87
C HIS A 60 4.24 -4.88 -6.19
N ALA A 61 2.97 -4.60 -6.49
CA ALA A 61 2.25 -3.48 -5.92
C ALA A 61 0.76 -3.81 -5.75
N CYS A 62 0.16 -3.27 -4.70
CA CYS A 62 -1.26 -3.39 -4.44
C CYS A 62 -1.89 -1.99 -4.42
N LEU A 63 -2.84 -1.74 -5.32
CA LEU A 63 -3.66 -0.54 -5.31
C LEU A 63 -4.82 -0.74 -4.34
N TYR A 64 -4.79 -0.03 -3.21
CA TYR A 64 -5.85 -0.11 -2.21
C TYR A 64 -6.80 1.07 -2.35
N PHE A 65 -8.01 0.80 -2.82
CA PHE A 65 -9.01 1.82 -3.05
C PHE A 65 -9.77 2.18 -1.76
N ILE A 66 -9.59 3.41 -1.30
CA ILE A 66 -10.24 3.95 -0.10
C ILE A 66 -11.43 4.80 -0.52
N ARG A 67 -12.62 4.49 -0.01
CA ARG A 67 -13.80 5.34 -0.20
C ARG A 67 -13.69 6.58 0.69
N PRO A 68 -13.90 7.79 0.18
CA PRO A 68 -13.87 9.02 0.98
C PRO A 68 -15.16 9.15 1.80
N THR A 69 -15.37 8.26 2.76
CA THR A 69 -16.53 8.27 3.64
C THR A 69 -16.28 9.17 4.83
N GLY A 70 -16.79 10.42 4.78
CA GLY A 70 -16.84 11.31 5.94
C GLY A 70 -15.46 11.69 6.53
N HIS A 71 -15.32 11.59 7.84
CA HIS A 71 -14.21 12.20 8.56
C HIS A 71 -13.04 11.27 8.93
N SER A 72 -13.17 9.94 8.78
CA SER A 72 -12.14 8.98 9.19
C SER A 72 -12.07 7.75 8.29
N LEU A 73 -10.92 7.08 8.29
CA LEU A 73 -10.77 5.75 7.71
C LEU A 73 -11.56 4.73 8.54
N LYS A 74 -12.14 3.74 7.88
CA LYS A 74 -12.76 2.63 8.59
C LYS A 74 -11.69 1.83 9.35
N PRO A 75 -11.96 1.33 10.56
CA PRO A 75 -11.02 0.47 11.29
C PRO A 75 -10.55 -0.73 10.47
N LEU A 76 -11.46 -1.31 9.67
CA LEU A 76 -11.15 -2.40 8.75
C LEU A 76 -10.08 -2.01 7.72
N ASP A 77 -10.18 -0.82 7.11
CA ASP A 77 -9.19 -0.36 6.12
C ASP A 77 -7.80 -0.25 6.75
N ILE A 78 -7.73 0.25 7.99
CA ILE A 78 -6.47 0.39 8.72
C ILE A 78 -5.86 -0.99 9.00
N GLU A 79 -6.67 -1.95 9.43
CA GLU A 79 -6.22 -3.32 9.72
C GLU A 79 -5.71 -4.00 8.45
N VAL A 80 -6.46 -3.95 7.37
CA VAL A 80 -6.10 -4.54 6.08
C VAL A 80 -4.83 -3.91 5.52
N MET A 81 -4.73 -2.59 5.51
CA MET A 81 -3.52 -1.91 5.06
C MET A 81 -2.28 -2.32 5.86
N LYS A 82 -2.40 -2.48 7.19
CA LYS A 82 -1.31 -2.97 8.05
C LYS A 82 -0.84 -4.38 7.68
N LYS A 83 -1.75 -5.24 7.30
CA LYS A 83 -1.43 -6.61 6.89
C LYS A 83 -0.80 -6.67 5.51
N LEU A 84 -1.33 -5.91 4.56
CA LEU A 84 -0.84 -5.89 3.18
C LEU A 84 0.54 -5.24 3.04
N CYS A 85 0.81 -4.14 3.76
CA CYS A 85 2.07 -3.41 3.62
C CYS A 85 3.31 -4.19 4.09
N THR A 86 3.14 -5.29 4.83
CA THR A 86 4.25 -6.18 5.20
C THR A 86 4.65 -7.13 4.07
N ARG A 87 3.84 -7.27 3.02
CA ARG A 87 4.00 -8.26 1.95
C ARG A 87 4.20 -7.66 0.57
N VAL A 88 3.62 -6.49 0.33
CA VAL A 88 3.58 -5.85 -0.98
C VAL A 88 3.72 -4.34 -0.86
N ASN A 89 4.21 -3.67 -1.91
CA ASN A 89 4.19 -2.22 -1.97
C ASN A 89 2.74 -1.73 -2.04
N LEU A 90 2.25 -1.17 -0.95
CA LEU A 90 0.88 -0.71 -0.84
C LEU A 90 0.76 0.74 -1.34
N ILE A 91 -0.16 0.95 -2.28
CA ILE A 91 -0.45 2.25 -2.87
C ILE A 91 -1.91 2.59 -2.58
N PRO A 92 -2.19 3.43 -1.57
CA PRO A 92 -3.56 3.86 -1.30
C PRO A 92 -4.06 4.83 -2.37
N VAL A 93 -5.24 4.56 -2.86
CA VAL A 93 -5.92 5.37 -3.89
C VAL A 93 -7.25 5.86 -3.34
N VAL A 94 -7.47 7.17 -3.35
CA VAL A 94 -8.76 7.75 -2.95
C VAL A 94 -9.75 7.58 -4.11
N ALA A 95 -10.70 6.66 -3.93
CA ALA A 95 -11.76 6.44 -4.92
C ALA A 95 -12.71 7.65 -4.97
N LYS A 96 -13.24 7.93 -6.17
CA LYS A 96 -14.21 9.03 -6.38
C LYS A 96 -13.72 10.38 -5.80
N ALA A 97 -12.46 10.70 -5.99
CA ALA A 97 -11.85 11.92 -5.48
C ALA A 97 -12.49 13.21 -6.05
N ASP A 98 -13.14 13.08 -7.20
CA ASP A 98 -13.91 14.12 -7.88
C ASP A 98 -15.16 14.58 -7.09
N THR A 99 -15.66 13.75 -6.18
CA THR A 99 -16.80 14.08 -5.31
C THR A 99 -16.41 14.95 -4.12
N LEU A 100 -15.13 15.13 -3.86
CA LEU A 100 -14.60 15.92 -2.75
C LEU A 100 -14.19 17.32 -3.24
N THR A 101 -14.39 18.31 -2.38
CA THR A 101 -13.76 19.62 -2.62
C THR A 101 -12.23 19.51 -2.51
N PRO A 102 -11.46 20.38 -3.19
CA PRO A 102 -9.99 20.35 -3.07
C PRO A 102 -9.50 20.42 -1.62
N THR A 103 -10.20 21.19 -0.78
CA THR A 103 -9.89 21.34 0.65
C THR A 103 -10.13 20.05 1.43
N ASP A 104 -11.26 19.37 1.18
CA ASP A 104 -11.61 18.14 1.88
C ASP A 104 -10.71 16.98 1.42
N LEU A 105 -10.37 16.94 0.12
CA LEU A 105 -9.42 15.98 -0.42
C LEU A 105 -8.05 16.14 0.25
N ALA A 106 -7.56 17.36 0.42
CA ALA A 106 -6.29 17.61 1.10
C ALA A 106 -6.33 17.15 2.56
N LYS A 107 -7.40 17.45 3.29
CA LYS A 107 -7.60 16.97 4.67
C LYS A 107 -7.71 15.45 4.74
N PHE A 108 -8.37 14.82 3.77
CA PHE A 108 -8.50 13.36 3.73
C PHE A 108 -7.15 12.70 3.48
N LYS A 109 -6.36 13.20 2.52
CA LYS A 109 -4.99 12.73 2.26
C LYS A 109 -4.11 12.83 3.51
N GLN A 110 -4.16 13.96 4.21
CA GLN A 110 -3.40 14.14 5.45
C GLN A 110 -3.75 13.09 6.50
N ARG A 111 -5.04 12.76 6.66
CA ARG A 111 -5.48 11.69 7.57
C ARG A 111 -4.97 10.32 7.16
N VAL A 112 -5.06 9.98 5.88
CA VAL A 112 -4.49 8.72 5.36
C VAL A 112 -3.00 8.63 5.69
N CYS A 113 -2.24 9.72 5.51
CA CYS A 113 -0.83 9.78 5.88
C CYS A 113 -0.60 9.53 7.38
N VAL A 114 -1.39 10.15 8.26
CA VAL A 114 -1.26 9.96 9.73
C VAL A 114 -1.46 8.50 10.13
N TYR A 115 -2.45 7.82 9.56
CA TYR A 115 -2.66 6.40 9.80
C TYR A 115 -1.60 5.50 9.17
N ALA A 116 -0.93 5.99 8.12
CA ALA A 116 0.16 5.31 7.45
C ALA A 116 1.52 5.48 8.15
N THR A 117 1.68 6.46 9.03
CA THR A 117 2.96 6.76 9.70
C THR A 117 3.54 5.59 10.52
N PRO A 118 2.74 4.72 11.17
CA PRO A 118 3.27 3.54 11.83
C PRO A 118 3.52 2.34 10.91
N LEU A 119 3.26 2.49 9.58
CA LEU A 119 3.44 1.41 8.62
C LEU A 119 4.89 1.35 8.13
N PRO A 120 5.42 0.15 7.79
CA PRO A 120 6.77 0.00 7.28
C PRO A 120 7.00 0.78 5.99
N GLN A 121 8.27 1.04 5.67
CA GLN A 121 8.72 1.93 4.56
C GLN A 121 8.22 1.53 3.15
N ASN A 122 7.58 0.37 3.01
CA ASN A 122 6.96 -0.11 1.77
C ASN A 122 5.62 0.58 1.43
N PHE A 123 5.22 1.55 2.25
CA PHE A 123 4.04 2.35 2.00
C PHE A 123 4.39 3.50 1.05
N CYS A 124 4.14 3.30 -0.24
CA CYS A 124 4.37 4.32 -1.25
C CYS A 124 3.16 5.25 -1.34
N LEU A 125 3.28 6.44 -0.78
CA LEU A 125 2.33 7.52 -1.03
C LEU A 125 2.62 8.10 -2.42
N LEU A 126 1.72 7.93 -3.36
CA LEU A 126 1.75 8.56 -4.69
C LEU A 126 1.64 10.10 -4.67
N TYR A 127 1.65 10.68 -3.47
CA TYR A 127 1.55 12.12 -3.29
C TYR A 127 2.82 12.66 -2.65
N PRO A 128 3.33 13.81 -3.13
CA PRO A 128 4.45 14.49 -2.48
C PRO A 128 4.06 14.75 -1.01
N ASP A 129 4.91 14.25 -0.15
CA ASP A 129 4.74 14.10 1.28
C ASP A 129 4.58 15.44 2.01
N PRO A 130 3.40 15.82 2.49
CA PRO A 130 3.27 16.97 3.38
C PRO A 130 3.83 16.66 4.79
N CYS A 131 4.14 15.39 5.09
CA CYS A 131 4.64 14.97 6.40
C CYS A 131 6.17 14.92 6.49
N ARG A 132 6.90 14.93 5.36
CA ARG A 132 8.38 14.87 5.35
C ARG A 132 9.08 16.09 5.97
N HIS A 133 8.38 17.21 6.11
CA HIS A 133 8.97 18.44 6.65
C HIS A 133 8.78 18.65 8.15
N ARG A 134 8.15 17.74 8.88
CA ARG A 134 8.13 17.78 10.34
C ARG A 134 9.02 16.68 10.93
N ARG A 135 10.33 16.81 10.77
CA ARG A 135 11.23 16.24 11.78
C ARG A 135 11.02 17.08 13.03
N PRO A 136 10.80 16.47 14.22
CA PRO A 136 10.86 17.24 15.44
C PRO A 136 12.29 17.81 15.54
N GLU A 137 12.40 19.13 15.58
CA GLU A 137 13.63 19.78 15.99
C GLU A 137 14.02 19.19 17.34
N HIS A 138 15.21 18.62 17.39
CA HIS A 138 15.89 18.27 18.63
C HIS A 138 15.95 19.56 19.45
N GLN A 139 15.12 19.65 20.49
CA GLN A 139 15.32 20.65 21.53
C GLN A 139 16.59 20.24 22.27
N ASP A 140 17.67 20.91 21.91
CA ASP A 140 18.88 20.92 22.72
C ASP A 140 18.53 21.49 24.09
N LEU A 141 18.41 20.60 25.06
CA LEU A 141 18.37 20.94 26.47
C LEU A 141 19.77 21.47 26.85
N HIS A 142 19.96 22.77 26.68
CA HIS A 142 21.04 23.47 27.35
C HIS A 142 20.70 23.54 28.84
N SER A 143 21.41 22.76 29.64
CA SER A 143 21.49 22.93 31.09
C SER A 143 22.36 24.14 31.39
N PRO A 144 21.94 25.13 32.15
CA PRO A 144 22.86 26.11 32.73
C PRO A 144 23.45 25.55 34.02
N SER A 145 24.75 25.70 34.11
CA SER A 145 25.58 25.57 35.33
C SER A 145 25.20 26.53 36.41
#